data_26641d1a3ef3d517bbfacc813d76e2b6
#
_entry.id   26641d1a3ef3d517bbfacc813d76e2b6
#
_cell.length_a   1.000
_cell.length_b   1.000
_cell.length_c   1.000
_cell.angle_alpha   90.00
_cell.angle_beta   90.00
_cell.angle_gamma   90.00
#
_symmetry.space_group_name_H-M   'P 1'
#
loop_
_entity.id
_entity.type
_entity.pdbx_description
1 polymer ?
#
loop_
_entity_poly.entity_id
_entity_poly.type
_entity_poly.pdbx_seq_one_letter_code
_entity_poly.pdbx_strand_id
1 'polypeptide(L)'
;MRAINLKTNHLTAPLGMDAGPLFLSWQCVDGVRQTAYEIELTANGETVWHSGKVQSAAVHADAPTVGGSRVRGCWRVRLWDENDTPGAWSEAHFETGLAQSDWQGEWVDPETEEIDIPGDDAINAFARPNWERKQAEK
;
A
#
# COMPACT_ATOMS: atom_id res chain seq x y z
N MET A 1 23.48 -8.34 12.25
CA MET A 1 22.79 -7.26 11.49
C MET A 1 21.37 -7.68 11.16
N ARG A 2 20.43 -6.78 11.25
CA ARG A 2 19.03 -7.03 10.87
C ARG A 2 18.44 -5.81 10.20
N ALA A 3 17.39 -6.02 9.44
CA ALA A 3 16.62 -4.94 8.81
C ALA A 3 15.50 -4.47 9.74
N ILE A 4 15.29 -3.17 9.77
CA ILE A 4 14.17 -2.52 10.46
C ILE A 4 13.51 -1.51 9.52
N ASN A 5 12.36 -0.98 9.93
CA ASN A 5 11.62 0.02 9.16
C ASN A 5 11.38 -0.41 7.71
N LEU A 6 10.97 -1.66 7.55
CA LEU A 6 10.65 -2.20 6.23
C LEU A 6 9.46 -1.46 5.63
N LYS A 7 9.61 -1.04 4.39
CA LYS A 7 8.56 -0.33 3.67
C LYS A 7 8.32 -0.95 2.30
N THR A 8 7.07 -0.99 1.91
CA THR A 8 6.63 -1.40 0.59
C THR A 8 6.11 -0.16 -0.13
N ASN A 9 6.72 0.19 -1.26
CA ASN A 9 6.39 1.42 -1.99
C ASN A 9 6.39 2.66 -1.10
N HIS A 10 7.39 2.76 -0.21
CA HIS A 10 7.56 3.86 0.76
C HIS A 10 6.50 3.92 1.86
N LEU A 11 5.66 2.88 1.98
CA LEU A 11 4.60 2.81 2.97
C LEU A 11 4.85 1.70 3.99
N THR A 12 4.45 1.92 5.23
CA THR A 12 4.53 0.91 6.28
C THR A 12 3.25 0.08 6.29
N ALA A 13 3.38 -1.22 6.03
CA ALA A 13 2.26 -2.17 5.99
C ALA A 13 1.03 -1.63 5.23
N PRO A 14 1.19 -1.20 3.97
CA PRO A 14 0.08 -0.59 3.24
C PRO A 14 -1.05 -1.57 2.99
N LEU A 15 -2.27 -1.06 3.09
CA LEU A 15 -3.50 -1.78 2.76
C LEU A 15 -4.13 -1.15 1.53
N GLY A 16 -4.62 -1.99 0.63
CA GLY A 16 -5.33 -1.50 -0.55
C GLY A 16 -4.45 -0.78 -1.56
N MET A 17 -3.16 -1.07 -1.58
CA MET A 17 -2.27 -0.45 -2.55
C MET A 17 -2.51 -0.96 -3.96
N ASP A 18 -2.14 -0.17 -4.96
CA ASP A 18 -2.28 -0.56 -6.35
C ASP A 18 -1.36 -1.75 -6.69
N ALA A 19 -1.86 -2.66 -7.51
CA ALA A 19 -1.04 -3.72 -8.05
C ALA A 19 -0.03 -3.14 -9.03
N GLY A 20 1.22 -3.52 -8.88
CA GLY A 20 2.30 -3.05 -9.73
C GLY A 20 3.64 -3.54 -9.23
N PRO A 21 4.74 -3.12 -9.88
CA PRO A 21 6.07 -3.43 -9.38
C PRO A 21 6.24 -2.92 -7.96
N LEU A 22 6.93 -3.70 -7.13
CA LEU A 22 7.13 -3.36 -5.74
C LEU A 22 8.52 -2.75 -5.55
N PHE A 23 8.56 -1.67 -4.80
CA PHE A 23 9.80 -1.09 -4.31
C PHE A 23 9.91 -1.40 -2.82
N LEU A 24 10.87 -2.23 -2.46
CA LEU A 24 11.09 -2.68 -1.09
C LEU A 24 12.27 -1.92 -0.50
N SER A 25 12.12 -1.47 0.73
CA SER A 25 13.19 -0.73 1.40
C SER A 25 13.25 -1.07 2.88
N TRP A 26 14.43 -0.86 3.46
CA TRP A 26 14.70 -1.15 4.87
C TRP A 26 15.84 -0.28 5.38
N GLN A 27 16.09 -0.38 6.67
CA GLN A 27 17.26 0.20 7.32
C GLN A 27 18.02 -0.91 8.04
N CYS A 28 19.34 -0.74 8.17
CA CYS A 28 20.20 -1.71 8.83
C CYS A 28 20.50 -1.30 10.26
N VAL A 29 20.48 -2.27 11.17
CA VAL A 29 20.92 -2.08 12.55
C VAL A 29 21.75 -3.27 12.99
N ASP A 30 22.46 -3.11 14.11
CA ASP A 30 23.28 -4.15 14.74
C ASP A 30 24.42 -4.65 13.86
N GLY A 31 25.07 -3.75 13.12
CA GLY A 31 26.23 -4.05 12.30
C GLY A 31 26.88 -2.78 11.81
N VAL A 32 28.06 -2.92 11.25
CA VAL A 32 28.83 -1.78 10.72
C VAL A 32 28.44 -1.49 9.29
N ARG A 33 28.30 -2.54 8.47
CA ARG A 33 28.03 -2.40 7.04
C ARG A 33 27.32 -3.63 6.50
N GLN A 34 26.28 -3.40 5.74
CA GLN A 34 25.64 -4.44 4.96
C GLN A 34 26.53 -4.79 3.75
N THR A 35 26.76 -6.08 3.53
CA THR A 35 27.50 -6.57 2.36
C THR A 35 26.60 -7.29 1.37
N ALA A 36 25.48 -7.84 1.82
CA ALA A 36 24.53 -8.55 0.98
C ALA A 36 23.15 -8.52 1.59
N TYR A 37 22.16 -8.85 0.78
CA TYR A 37 20.79 -9.06 1.24
C TYR A 37 20.15 -10.25 0.52
N GLU A 38 19.09 -10.78 1.10
CA GLU A 38 18.25 -11.80 0.50
C GLU A 38 16.81 -11.48 0.82
N ILE A 39 15.96 -11.53 -0.20
CA ILE A 39 14.53 -11.23 -0.06
C ILE A 39 13.72 -12.41 -0.54
N GLU A 40 12.66 -12.72 0.18
CA GLU A 40 11.66 -13.70 -0.18
C GLU A 40 10.29 -13.07 -0.12
N LEU A 41 9.54 -13.18 -1.21
CA LEU A 41 8.21 -12.59 -1.35
C LEU A 41 7.18 -13.70 -1.43
N THR A 42 6.18 -13.62 -0.57
CA THR A 42 5.05 -14.54 -0.57
C THR A 42 3.76 -13.78 -0.89
N ALA A 43 2.87 -14.46 -1.57
CA ALA A 43 1.54 -13.95 -1.87
C ALA A 43 0.53 -15.02 -1.51
N ASN A 44 -0.43 -14.67 -0.65
CA ASN A 44 -1.46 -15.59 -0.18
C ASN A 44 -0.90 -16.92 0.37
N GLY A 45 0.24 -16.81 1.06
CA GLY A 45 0.90 -17.95 1.69
C GLY A 45 1.86 -18.75 0.80
N GLU A 46 2.00 -18.39 -0.45
CA GLU A 46 2.90 -19.06 -1.38
C GLU A 46 4.07 -18.16 -1.78
N THR A 47 5.28 -18.72 -1.81
CA THR A 47 6.45 -18.00 -2.28
C THR A 47 6.34 -17.76 -3.79
N VAL A 48 6.31 -16.50 -4.18
CA VAL A 48 6.18 -16.10 -5.58
C VAL A 48 7.46 -15.54 -6.17
N TRP A 49 8.38 -15.13 -5.33
CA TRP A 49 9.66 -14.57 -5.77
C TRP A 49 10.72 -14.66 -4.68
N HIS A 50 11.94 -14.86 -5.10
CA HIS A 50 13.09 -14.94 -4.22
C HIS A 50 14.30 -14.31 -4.93
N SER A 51 14.96 -13.38 -4.28
CA SER A 51 16.09 -12.68 -4.88
C SER A 51 17.37 -13.51 -4.92
N GLY A 52 17.47 -14.51 -4.06
CA GLY A 52 18.76 -15.10 -3.74
C GLY A 52 19.64 -14.11 -2.98
N LYS A 53 20.82 -14.56 -2.59
CA LYS A 53 21.79 -13.69 -1.96
C LYS A 53 22.34 -12.70 -2.99
N VAL A 54 22.10 -11.43 -2.78
CA VAL A 54 22.58 -10.33 -3.63
C VAL A 54 23.70 -9.60 -2.93
N GLN A 55 24.87 -9.57 -3.55
CA GLN A 55 26.03 -8.86 -3.02
C GLN A 55 25.86 -7.37 -3.27
N SER A 56 25.30 -6.68 -2.29
CA SER A 56 25.02 -5.26 -2.39
C SER A 56 24.86 -4.63 -1.00
N ALA A 57 25.33 -3.40 -0.87
CA ALA A 57 25.09 -2.58 0.30
C ALA A 57 23.80 -1.73 0.16
N ALA A 58 23.06 -1.88 -0.92
CA ALA A 58 21.81 -1.17 -1.11
C ALA A 58 20.76 -1.59 -0.08
N VAL A 59 19.99 -0.62 0.38
CA VAL A 59 18.91 -0.83 1.36
C VAL A 59 17.52 -0.79 0.70
N HIS A 60 17.49 -1.11 -0.56
CA HIS A 60 16.27 -1.19 -1.34
C HIS A 60 16.43 -2.22 -2.46
N ALA A 61 15.32 -2.71 -2.95
CA ALA A 61 15.28 -3.62 -4.08
C ALA A 61 13.93 -3.51 -4.79
N ASP A 62 13.94 -3.77 -6.08
CA ASP A 62 12.73 -3.89 -6.87
C ASP A 62 12.28 -5.35 -6.89
N ALA A 63 11.00 -5.56 -6.69
CA ALA A 63 10.40 -6.88 -6.79
C ALA A 63 9.34 -6.88 -7.89
N PRO A 64 9.08 -8.06 -8.50
CA PRO A 64 8.09 -8.14 -9.57
C PRO A 64 6.69 -7.84 -9.05
N THR A 65 5.82 -7.48 -9.98
CA THR A 65 4.41 -7.27 -9.70
C THR A 65 3.79 -8.55 -9.14
N VAL A 66 3.11 -8.40 -8.01
CA VAL A 66 2.26 -9.47 -7.49
C VAL A 66 0.90 -9.32 -8.14
N GLY A 67 0.54 -10.30 -8.97
CA GLY A 67 -0.70 -10.26 -9.71
C GLY A 67 -1.92 -10.56 -8.85
N GLY A 68 -3.08 -10.07 -9.30
CA GLY A 68 -4.36 -10.36 -8.70
C GLY A 68 -4.90 -9.26 -7.80
N SER A 69 -6.19 -9.40 -7.47
CA SER A 69 -6.88 -8.53 -6.55
C SER A 69 -6.79 -9.04 -5.13
N ARG A 70 -6.75 -8.14 -4.18
CA ARG A 70 -6.77 -8.44 -2.74
C ARG A 70 -5.70 -9.45 -2.33
N VAL A 71 -4.52 -9.29 -2.87
CA VAL A 71 -3.40 -10.15 -2.53
C VAL A 71 -2.85 -9.75 -1.18
N ARG A 72 -2.75 -10.71 -0.27
CA ARG A 72 -2.03 -10.54 0.98
C ARG A 72 -0.59 -10.93 0.75
N GLY A 73 0.26 -9.93 0.70
CA GLY A 73 1.68 -10.12 0.50
C GLY A 73 2.45 -10.05 1.79
N CYS A 74 3.52 -10.80 1.83
CA CYS A 74 4.51 -10.73 2.88
C CYS A 74 5.87 -10.83 2.23
N TRP A 75 6.78 -9.99 2.62
CA TRP A 75 8.15 -10.15 2.22
C TRP A 75 9.04 -10.12 3.44
N ARG A 76 10.12 -10.87 3.37
CA ARG A 76 11.12 -10.88 4.41
C ARG A 76 12.49 -10.66 3.81
N VAL A 77 13.35 -10.07 4.60
CA VAL A 77 14.71 -9.75 4.20
C VAL A 77 15.67 -10.14 5.32
N ARG A 78 16.81 -10.69 4.95
CA ARG A 78 17.92 -10.82 5.86
C ARG A 78 19.14 -10.20 5.25
N LEU A 79 20.03 -9.77 6.10
CA LEU A 79 21.21 -9.02 5.72
C LEU A 79 22.45 -9.76 6.16
N TRP A 80 23.51 -9.62 5.39
CA TRP A 80 24.85 -10.04 5.78
C TRP A 80 25.65 -8.83 6.23
N ASP A 81 26.37 -9.00 7.32
CA ASP A 81 27.20 -7.94 7.87
C ASP A 81 28.56 -7.86 7.18
N GLU A 82 29.44 -7.03 7.74
CA GLU A 82 30.83 -6.84 7.24
C GLU A 82 31.66 -8.12 7.27
N ASN A 83 31.27 -9.09 8.06
CA ASN A 83 31.94 -10.40 8.17
C ASN A 83 31.25 -11.48 7.32
N ASP A 84 30.33 -11.09 6.45
CA ASP A 84 29.52 -12.01 5.63
C ASP A 84 28.72 -13.01 6.47
N THR A 85 28.28 -12.57 7.65
CA THR A 85 27.46 -13.36 8.56
C THR A 85 25.99 -12.98 8.39
N PRO A 86 25.10 -13.95 8.07
CA PRO A 86 23.69 -13.64 7.94
C PRO A 86 23.04 -13.34 9.28
N GLY A 87 22.16 -12.34 9.28
CA GLY A 87 21.35 -11.98 10.43
C GLY A 87 19.99 -12.64 10.42
N ALA A 88 19.15 -12.27 11.36
CA ALA A 88 17.78 -12.73 11.44
C ALA A 88 16.92 -12.16 10.30
N TRP A 89 15.89 -12.92 9.91
CA TRP A 89 14.89 -12.43 8.98
C TRP A 89 14.02 -11.36 9.63
N SER A 90 13.71 -10.33 8.85
CA SER A 90 12.71 -9.32 9.21
C SER A 90 11.58 -9.36 8.21
N GLU A 91 10.35 -9.22 8.66
CA GLU A 91 9.16 -9.37 7.84
C GLU A 91 8.38 -8.07 7.73
N ALA A 92 7.72 -7.90 6.59
CA ALA A 92 6.77 -6.84 6.37
C ALA A 92 5.59 -7.37 5.56
N HIS A 93 4.42 -6.80 5.80
CA HIS A 93 3.18 -7.20 5.17
C HIS A 93 2.63 -6.07 4.33
N PHE A 94 1.94 -6.44 3.27
CA PHE A 94 1.18 -5.50 2.45
C PHE A 94 -0.06 -6.19 1.89
N GLU A 95 -1.02 -5.39 1.47
CA GLU A 95 -2.23 -5.92 0.85
C GLU A 95 -2.56 -5.05 -0.36
N THR A 96 -2.82 -5.69 -1.50
CA THR A 96 -3.26 -4.98 -2.70
C THR A 96 -4.77 -4.76 -2.64
N GLY A 97 -5.22 -3.68 -3.27
CA GLY A 97 -6.62 -3.41 -3.42
C GLY A 97 -7.28 -4.27 -4.50
N LEU A 98 -8.54 -3.97 -4.77
CA LEU A 98 -9.29 -4.61 -5.84
C LEU A 98 -8.73 -4.13 -7.18
N ALA A 99 -8.36 -5.07 -8.06
CA ALA A 99 -7.96 -4.71 -9.41
C ALA A 99 -9.16 -4.13 -10.17
N GLN A 100 -8.89 -3.15 -11.02
CA GLN A 100 -9.96 -2.51 -11.77
C GLN A 100 -10.76 -3.49 -12.62
N SER A 101 -10.11 -4.52 -13.14
CA SER A 101 -10.76 -5.59 -13.90
C SER A 101 -11.73 -6.43 -13.05
N ASP A 102 -11.56 -6.46 -11.74
CA ASP A 102 -12.38 -7.20 -10.81
C ASP A 102 -13.42 -6.32 -10.13
N TRP A 103 -13.48 -5.07 -10.51
CA TRP A 103 -14.47 -4.14 -10.02
C TRP A 103 -15.83 -4.48 -10.64
N GLN A 104 -16.74 -5.00 -9.83
CA GLN A 104 -18.07 -5.41 -10.26
C GLN A 104 -19.17 -4.42 -9.86
N GLY A 105 -18.80 -3.39 -9.14
CA GLY A 105 -19.75 -2.35 -8.76
C GLY A 105 -19.99 -1.40 -9.92
N GLU A 106 -21.23 -1.24 -10.31
CA GLU A 106 -21.64 -0.12 -11.14
C GLU A 106 -21.87 1.10 -10.25
N TRP A 107 -21.55 2.26 -10.78
CA TRP A 107 -22.05 3.47 -10.17
C TRP A 107 -23.55 3.41 -10.18
N VAL A 108 -24.11 3.09 -9.05
CA VAL A 108 -25.53 3.31 -8.85
C VAL A 108 -25.67 4.80 -8.59
N ASP A 109 -25.99 5.52 -9.63
CA ASP A 109 -26.64 6.79 -9.43
C ASP A 109 -27.94 6.44 -8.71
N PRO A 110 -28.12 6.81 -7.46
CA PRO A 110 -29.39 6.59 -6.84
C PRO A 110 -30.39 7.35 -7.69
N GLU A 111 -31.18 6.64 -8.47
CA GLU A 111 -32.43 7.19 -8.98
C GLU A 111 -33.31 7.54 -7.78
N THR A 112 -32.80 8.41 -6.99
CA THR A 112 -33.68 9.20 -6.20
C THR A 112 -34.37 10.06 -7.24
N GLU A 113 -35.64 9.77 -7.47
CA GLU A 113 -36.52 10.80 -7.91
C GLU A 113 -35.99 12.08 -7.25
N GLU A 114 -35.67 13.06 -8.04
CA GLU A 114 -35.43 14.37 -7.50
C GLU A 114 -36.62 14.64 -6.60
N ILE A 115 -36.48 14.27 -5.36
CA ILE A 115 -37.40 14.70 -4.36
C ILE A 115 -37.24 16.18 -4.37
N ASP A 116 -38.19 16.82 -5.00
CA ASP A 116 -38.39 18.22 -4.85
C ASP A 116 -38.66 18.43 -3.38
N ILE A 117 -37.58 18.48 -2.63
CA ILE A 117 -37.64 18.69 -1.20
C ILE A 117 -38.22 20.06 -1.03
N PRO A 118 -39.43 20.19 -0.44
CA PRO A 118 -39.97 21.51 -0.16
C PRO A 118 -38.96 22.28 0.64
N GLY A 119 -38.40 23.29 0.06
CA GLY A 119 -37.24 23.93 0.62
C GLY A 119 -35.95 23.34 0.09
N ASP A 120 -35.93 22.86 -1.15
CA ASP A 120 -34.68 22.68 -1.86
C ASP A 120 -33.85 23.96 -1.71
N ASP A 121 -34.51 25.07 -1.74
CA ASP A 121 -33.92 26.35 -1.35
C ASP A 121 -33.44 26.37 0.09
N ALA A 122 -34.12 25.72 1.01
CA ALA A 122 -33.69 25.65 2.40
C ALA A 122 -32.49 24.72 2.57
N ILE A 123 -32.42 23.60 1.86
CA ILE A 123 -31.26 22.72 1.89
C ILE A 123 -30.10 23.37 1.19
N ASN A 124 -30.33 23.95 0.06
CA ASN A 124 -29.32 24.75 -0.60
C ASN A 124 -28.87 25.94 0.25
N ALA A 125 -29.77 26.47 1.06
CA ALA A 125 -29.44 27.52 1.98
C ALA A 125 -28.51 27.08 3.10
N PHE A 126 -28.54 25.82 3.51
CA PHE A 126 -27.53 25.27 4.42
C PHE A 126 -26.18 25.04 3.74
N ALA A 127 -26.20 24.73 2.48
CA ALA A 127 -24.99 24.57 1.69
C ALA A 127 -24.46 25.89 1.14
N ARG A 128 -25.32 26.93 1.11
CA ARG A 128 -24.98 28.25 0.63
C ARG A 128 -24.59 29.19 1.76
N PRO A 129 -23.85 30.25 1.46
CA PRO A 129 -23.67 31.34 2.42
C PRO A 129 -24.99 31.94 2.88
N ASN A 130 -24.99 32.47 4.07
CA ASN A 130 -26.19 33.02 4.70
C ASN A 130 -26.93 34.08 3.88
N TRP A 131 -26.23 34.81 3.07
CA TRP A 131 -26.84 35.85 2.26
C TRP A 131 -27.77 35.26 1.17
N GLU A 132 -27.44 34.11 0.60
CA GLU A 132 -28.29 33.44 -0.33
C GLU A 132 -29.50 32.79 0.34
N ARG A 133 -29.30 32.25 1.52
CA ARG A 133 -30.38 31.67 2.30
C ARG A 133 -31.46 32.71 2.66
N LYS A 134 -31.05 33.89 2.98
CA LYS A 134 -31.98 34.98 3.28
C LYS A 134 -32.82 35.37 2.09
N GLN A 135 -32.28 35.27 0.91
CA GLN A 135 -33.04 35.52 -0.31
C GLN A 135 -34.05 34.40 -0.59
N ALA A 136 -33.69 33.16 -0.28
CA ALA A 136 -34.58 32.04 -0.45
C ALA A 136 -35.77 32.06 0.51
N GLU A 137 -35.63 32.66 1.67
CA GLU A 137 -36.68 32.77 2.67
C GLU A 137 -37.74 33.84 2.35
N LYS A 138 -37.58 34.56 1.32
CA LYS A 138 -38.52 35.58 0.94
C LYS A 138 -39.58 35.01 0.00
#